data_409ba7be1f371004b67d93c05146e268
#
_entry.id   409ba7be1f371004b67d93c05146e268
#
_cell.length_a   1.000
_cell.length_b   1.000
_cell.length_c   1.000
_cell.angle_alpha   90.00
_cell.angle_beta   90.00
_cell.angle_gamma   90.00
#
_symmetry.space_group_name_H-M   'P 1'
#
loop_
_entity.id
_entity.type
_entity.pdbx_description
1 polymer ?
#
loop_
_entity_poly.entity_id
_entity_poly.type
_entity_poly.pdbx_seq_one_letter_code
_entity_poly.pdbx_strand_id
1 'polypeptide(L)'
;MFELIRSNKRRSVLLVAGFVVFVALVGAAIGAVVGNGIVFTLVALVISGVVAFASYWRADKIALAVSRARPAPPEDYPRLHNLVEGLCIAGGLPKPGVYVIDDPAPNAFATGRNPNHAAIAVTTGLLEKMNRVELEGVVAHELSHIRNYDILVSTLAVVMVGAVALIADMAIRTMWWNGGRVARGGDRSNGSNPLAYVGIILLITAPIIAKIMQATISRQRETLADVSACQLTRYPPGLISALEKLKSDTTVTHSASTATAHLWIEQPMSGVGDDGKLGGIHRMFDTHPPIDERIALLREL
;
A
#
# COMPACT_ATOMS: atom_id res chain seq x y z
N MET A 1 -20.73 -0.09 -10.97
CA MET A 1 -19.41 0.15 -11.54
C MET A 1 -19.02 1.64 -11.58
N PHE A 2 -19.74 2.53 -12.28
CA PHE A 2 -19.40 3.97 -12.34
C PHE A 2 -19.38 4.66 -10.98
N GLU A 3 -20.28 4.31 -10.06
CA GLU A 3 -20.30 4.85 -8.71
C GLU A 3 -19.05 4.50 -7.90
N LEU A 4 -18.54 3.28 -8.04
CA LEU A 4 -17.31 2.84 -7.36
C LEU A 4 -16.09 3.59 -7.88
N ILE A 5 -15.95 3.74 -9.19
CA ILE A 5 -14.87 4.55 -9.80
C ILE A 5 -14.93 5.99 -9.29
N ARG A 6 -16.14 6.59 -9.22
CA ARG A 6 -16.34 7.95 -8.68
C ARG A 6 -15.96 8.01 -7.19
N SER A 7 -16.37 7.01 -6.41
CA SER A 7 -16.03 6.90 -4.99
C SER A 7 -14.52 6.80 -4.79
N ASN A 8 -13.82 5.94 -5.55
CA ASN A 8 -12.38 5.77 -5.45
C ASN A 8 -11.62 7.05 -5.84
N LYS A 9 -12.03 7.73 -6.91
CA LYS A 9 -11.46 9.04 -7.28
C LYS A 9 -11.66 10.08 -6.17
N ARG A 10 -12.88 10.15 -5.58
CA ARG A 10 -13.16 11.06 -4.46
C ARG A 10 -12.32 10.74 -3.23
N ARG A 11 -12.19 9.45 -2.87
CA ARG A 11 -11.32 9.02 -1.75
C ARG A 11 -9.87 9.39 -1.99
N SER A 12 -9.37 9.22 -3.21
CA SER A 12 -8.00 9.63 -3.57
C SER A 12 -7.78 11.12 -3.39
N VAL A 13 -8.73 11.97 -3.81
CA VAL A 13 -8.66 13.43 -3.61
C VAL A 13 -8.67 13.77 -2.12
N LEU A 14 -9.54 13.14 -1.33
CA LEU A 14 -9.60 13.36 0.12
C LEU A 14 -8.32 12.93 0.83
N LEU A 15 -7.70 11.82 0.42
CA LEU A 15 -6.41 11.38 0.95
C LEU A 15 -5.31 12.39 0.66
N VAL A 16 -5.22 12.88 -0.58
CA VAL A 16 -4.24 13.88 -0.97
C VAL A 16 -4.44 15.19 -0.20
N ALA A 17 -5.68 15.67 -0.12
CA ALA A 17 -6.01 16.88 0.64
C ALA A 17 -5.67 16.74 2.13
N GLY A 18 -6.04 15.62 2.74
CA GLY A 18 -5.71 15.32 4.14
C GLY A 18 -4.21 15.27 4.39
N PHE A 19 -3.44 14.68 3.47
CA PHE A 19 -1.98 14.65 3.54
C PHE A 19 -1.37 16.04 3.47
N VAL A 20 -1.82 16.89 2.53
CA VAL A 20 -1.33 18.29 2.39
C VAL A 20 -1.60 19.08 3.67
N VAL A 21 -2.83 18.99 4.20
CA VAL A 21 -3.20 19.65 5.47
C VAL A 21 -2.33 19.16 6.62
N PHE A 22 -2.12 17.86 6.71
CA PHE A 22 -1.26 17.28 7.76
C PHE A 22 0.17 17.81 7.70
N VAL A 23 0.81 17.82 6.53
CA VAL A 23 2.18 18.32 6.36
C VAL A 23 2.26 19.81 6.65
N ALA A 24 1.22 20.59 6.27
CA ALA A 24 1.13 22.00 6.61
C ALA A 24 1.06 22.24 8.13
N LEU A 25 0.25 21.45 8.85
CA LEU A 25 0.16 21.54 10.31
C LEU A 25 1.49 21.19 11.00
N VAL A 26 2.19 20.15 10.50
CA VAL A 26 3.55 19.82 10.99
C VAL A 26 4.51 20.98 10.75
N GLY A 27 4.47 21.58 9.55
CA GLY A 27 5.28 22.76 9.23
C GLY A 27 4.97 23.95 10.14
N ALA A 28 3.70 24.21 10.40
CA ALA A 28 3.26 25.28 11.31
C ALA A 28 3.75 25.04 12.74
N ALA A 29 3.66 23.79 13.23
CA ALA A 29 4.12 23.42 14.56
C ALA A 29 5.65 23.61 14.70
N ILE A 30 6.42 23.16 13.72
CA ILE A 30 7.87 23.37 13.68
C ILE A 30 8.20 24.86 13.65
N GLY A 31 7.52 25.62 12.79
CA GLY A 31 7.72 27.05 12.63
C GLY A 31 7.37 27.87 13.87
N ALA A 32 6.37 27.45 14.63
CA ALA A 32 6.02 28.07 15.92
C ALA A 32 7.17 27.94 16.94
N VAL A 33 7.87 26.80 16.92
CA VAL A 33 9.04 26.54 17.78
C VAL A 33 10.26 27.37 17.37
N VAL A 34 10.49 27.49 16.06
CA VAL A 34 11.65 28.20 15.49
C VAL A 34 11.42 29.72 15.46
N GLY A 35 10.20 30.20 15.74
CA GLY A 35 9.86 31.64 15.73
C GLY A 35 9.50 32.18 14.34
N ASN A 36 9.23 31.32 13.35
CA ASN A 36 8.90 31.73 11.98
C ASN A 36 7.78 30.88 11.35
N GLY A 37 6.64 30.77 12.04
CA GLY A 37 5.53 29.89 11.71
C GLY A 37 5.02 30.00 10.28
N ILE A 38 4.91 31.23 9.75
CA ILE A 38 4.37 31.47 8.40
C ILE A 38 5.29 30.90 7.33
N VAL A 39 6.60 31.12 7.42
CA VAL A 39 7.57 30.66 6.43
C VAL A 39 7.61 29.13 6.41
N PHE A 40 7.68 28.49 7.59
CA PHE A 40 7.69 27.02 7.66
C PHE A 40 6.40 26.38 7.14
N THR A 41 5.24 27.00 7.39
CA THR A 41 3.96 26.57 6.85
C THR A 41 3.92 26.65 5.32
N LEU A 42 4.38 27.76 4.74
CA LEU A 42 4.44 27.96 3.30
C LEU A 42 5.40 26.96 2.63
N VAL A 43 6.58 26.76 3.21
CA VAL A 43 7.55 25.77 2.72
C VAL A 43 6.94 24.36 2.78
N ALA A 44 6.28 24.00 3.88
CA ALA A 44 5.62 22.70 4.05
C ALA A 44 4.49 22.50 3.02
N LEU A 45 3.69 23.53 2.72
CA LEU A 45 2.67 23.50 1.68
C LEU A 45 3.27 23.29 0.29
N VAL A 46 4.34 23.97 -0.06
CA VAL A 46 5.03 23.78 -1.34
C VAL A 46 5.58 22.38 -1.45
N ILE A 47 6.29 21.89 -0.43
CA ILE A 47 6.87 20.54 -0.40
C ILE A 47 5.76 19.50 -0.52
N SER A 48 4.68 19.61 0.27
CA SER A 48 3.57 18.65 0.22
C SER A 48 2.85 18.65 -1.12
N GLY A 49 2.69 19.81 -1.76
CA GLY A 49 2.13 19.92 -3.10
C GLY A 49 3.00 19.23 -4.15
N VAL A 50 4.32 19.42 -4.11
CA VAL A 50 5.28 18.76 -5.01
C VAL A 50 5.27 17.24 -4.77
N VAL A 51 5.29 16.81 -3.51
CA VAL A 51 5.23 15.39 -3.16
C VAL A 51 3.92 14.78 -3.63
N ALA A 52 2.78 15.42 -3.39
CA ALA A 52 1.48 14.94 -3.84
C ALA A 52 1.40 14.82 -5.37
N PHE A 53 1.91 15.83 -6.09
CA PHE A 53 1.99 15.80 -7.56
C PHE A 53 2.90 14.67 -8.06
N ALA A 54 4.12 14.58 -7.55
CA ALA A 54 5.05 13.52 -7.93
C ALA A 54 4.49 12.13 -7.59
N SER A 55 3.80 12.00 -6.46
CA SER A 55 3.15 10.77 -6.03
C SER A 55 2.09 10.31 -7.04
N TYR A 56 1.23 11.22 -7.49
CA TYR A 56 0.21 10.87 -8.47
C TYR A 56 0.81 10.35 -9.79
N TRP A 57 1.92 10.96 -10.25
CA TRP A 57 2.52 10.61 -11.54
C TRP A 57 3.51 9.44 -11.49
N ARG A 58 4.09 9.14 -10.33
CA ARG A 58 5.14 8.14 -10.16
C ARG A 58 4.89 7.09 -9.08
N ALA A 59 3.70 7.09 -8.49
CA ALA A 59 3.39 6.20 -7.37
C ALA A 59 3.51 4.72 -7.74
N ASP A 60 3.16 4.34 -8.97
CA ASP A 60 3.37 3.00 -9.52
C ASP A 60 4.85 2.58 -9.45
N LYS A 61 5.74 3.45 -9.93
CA LYS A 61 7.19 3.20 -9.92
C LYS A 61 7.74 3.14 -8.50
N ILE A 62 7.22 3.96 -7.60
CA ILE A 62 7.61 3.95 -6.18
C ILE A 62 7.17 2.64 -5.52
N ALA A 63 5.92 2.20 -5.72
CA ALA A 63 5.42 0.96 -5.17
C ALA A 63 6.23 -0.25 -5.68
N LEU A 64 6.51 -0.31 -6.97
CA LEU A 64 7.34 -1.35 -7.58
C LEU A 64 8.77 -1.34 -7.03
N ALA A 65 9.39 -0.16 -6.91
CA ALA A 65 10.75 -0.03 -6.39
C ALA A 65 10.86 -0.43 -4.91
N VAL A 66 9.89 -0.02 -4.08
CA VAL A 66 9.85 -0.38 -2.64
C VAL A 66 9.68 -1.89 -2.48
N SER A 67 8.89 -2.54 -3.33
CA SER A 67 8.70 -4.00 -3.34
C SER A 67 9.79 -4.75 -4.12
N ARG A 68 10.84 -4.08 -4.61
CA ARG A 68 11.94 -4.67 -5.40
C ARG A 68 11.46 -5.41 -6.65
N ALA A 69 10.34 -4.98 -7.22
CA ALA A 69 9.79 -5.57 -8.43
C ALA A 69 10.68 -5.26 -9.65
N ARG A 70 10.95 -6.27 -10.46
CA ARG A 70 11.72 -6.17 -11.70
C ARG A 70 10.79 -6.39 -12.89
N PRO A 71 10.98 -5.70 -14.03
CA PRO A 71 10.25 -6.01 -15.26
C PRO A 71 10.37 -7.50 -15.58
N ALA A 72 9.26 -8.11 -15.94
CA ALA A 72 9.21 -9.51 -16.38
C ALA A 72 9.28 -9.54 -17.93
N PRO A 73 10.40 -9.88 -18.56
CA PRO A 73 10.46 -9.98 -20.02
C PRO A 73 9.53 -11.09 -20.53
N PRO A 74 8.84 -10.90 -21.67
CA PRO A 74 7.95 -11.94 -22.22
C PRO A 74 8.67 -13.24 -22.56
N GLU A 75 9.96 -13.15 -22.88
CA GLU A 75 10.84 -14.28 -23.20
C GLU A 75 11.03 -15.20 -21.99
N ASP A 76 11.20 -14.60 -20.80
CA ASP A 76 11.46 -15.34 -19.56
C ASP A 76 10.16 -15.78 -18.87
N TYR A 77 9.07 -15.03 -19.08
CA TYR A 77 7.78 -15.27 -18.40
C TYR A 77 6.61 -15.38 -19.39
N PRO A 78 6.69 -16.23 -20.45
CA PRO A 78 5.66 -16.30 -21.50
C PRO A 78 4.31 -16.75 -20.96
N ARG A 79 4.29 -17.66 -19.99
CA ARG A 79 3.06 -18.13 -19.34
C ARG A 79 2.30 -16.99 -18.67
N LEU A 80 2.99 -16.14 -17.90
CA LEU A 80 2.41 -15.01 -17.20
C LEU A 80 1.88 -13.95 -18.18
N HIS A 81 2.68 -13.61 -19.19
CA HIS A 81 2.29 -12.63 -20.21
C HIS A 81 1.07 -13.05 -21.02
N ASN A 82 1.02 -14.32 -21.45
CA ASN A 82 -0.11 -14.86 -22.21
C ASN A 82 -1.40 -14.87 -21.37
N LEU A 83 -1.27 -15.18 -20.08
CA LEU A 83 -2.40 -15.19 -19.13
C LEU A 83 -2.93 -13.78 -18.91
N VAL A 84 -2.06 -12.81 -18.58
CA VAL A 84 -2.43 -11.40 -18.39
C VAL A 84 -3.08 -10.84 -19.66
N GLU A 85 -2.50 -11.10 -20.83
CA GLU A 85 -3.03 -10.62 -22.11
C GLU A 85 -4.39 -11.21 -22.44
N GLY A 86 -4.56 -12.52 -22.26
CA GLY A 86 -5.85 -13.19 -22.48
C GLY A 86 -6.96 -12.63 -21.59
N LEU A 87 -6.68 -12.41 -20.30
CA LEU A 87 -7.63 -11.80 -19.37
C LEU A 87 -7.90 -10.32 -19.71
N CYS A 88 -6.90 -9.57 -20.16
CA CYS A 88 -7.11 -8.19 -20.60
C CYS A 88 -8.02 -8.11 -21.85
N ILE A 89 -7.83 -9.01 -22.83
CA ILE A 89 -8.70 -9.09 -24.00
C ILE A 89 -10.13 -9.44 -23.56
N ALA A 90 -10.29 -10.46 -22.72
CA ALA A 90 -11.60 -10.86 -22.21
C ALA A 90 -12.31 -9.75 -21.41
N GLY A 91 -11.54 -8.98 -20.61
CA GLY A 91 -12.04 -7.90 -19.78
C GLY A 91 -12.19 -6.54 -20.45
N GLY A 92 -11.71 -6.39 -21.71
CA GLY A 92 -11.66 -5.11 -22.41
C GLY A 92 -10.74 -4.09 -21.73
N LEU A 93 -9.61 -4.55 -21.17
CA LEU A 93 -8.63 -3.73 -20.46
C LEU A 93 -7.35 -3.58 -21.26
N PRO A 94 -6.66 -2.43 -21.16
CA PRO A 94 -5.30 -2.34 -21.64
C PRO A 94 -4.37 -3.26 -20.84
N LYS A 95 -3.40 -3.89 -21.50
CA LYS A 95 -2.42 -4.76 -20.83
C LYS A 95 -1.54 -3.94 -19.89
N PRO A 96 -1.52 -4.24 -18.58
CA PRO A 96 -0.66 -3.56 -17.61
C PRO A 96 0.79 -3.96 -17.80
N GLY A 97 1.72 -3.18 -17.24
CA GLY A 97 3.11 -3.61 -17.09
C GLY A 97 3.18 -4.86 -16.21
N VAL A 98 4.00 -5.84 -16.61
CA VAL A 98 4.16 -7.11 -15.87
C VAL A 98 5.52 -7.12 -15.18
N TYR A 99 5.50 -7.40 -13.87
CA TYR A 99 6.68 -7.39 -13.01
C TYR A 99 6.76 -8.67 -12.20
N VAL A 100 7.99 -9.07 -11.85
CA VAL A 100 8.27 -10.20 -10.95
C VAL A 100 9.10 -9.73 -9.78
N ILE A 101 8.80 -10.29 -8.61
CA ILE A 101 9.49 -10.06 -7.34
C ILE A 101 10.13 -11.37 -6.91
N ASP A 102 11.42 -11.32 -6.61
CA ASP A 102 12.17 -12.47 -6.12
C ASP A 102 11.87 -12.68 -4.63
N ASP A 103 10.79 -13.42 -4.37
CA ASP A 103 10.30 -13.74 -3.04
C ASP A 103 9.64 -15.12 -3.05
N PRO A 104 10.02 -16.05 -2.15
CA PRO A 104 9.49 -17.42 -2.10
C PRO A 104 8.04 -17.49 -1.57
N ALA A 105 7.55 -16.43 -0.91
CA ALA A 105 6.17 -16.37 -0.47
C ALA A 105 5.24 -16.14 -1.66
N PRO A 106 4.14 -16.89 -1.80
CA PRO A 106 3.19 -16.71 -2.90
C PRO A 106 2.37 -15.45 -2.67
N ASN A 107 2.57 -14.43 -3.50
CA ASN A 107 1.83 -13.18 -3.38
C ASN A 107 1.78 -12.40 -4.70
N ALA A 108 0.85 -11.44 -4.81
CA ALA A 108 0.72 -10.54 -5.95
C ALA A 108 0.11 -9.22 -5.52
N PHE A 109 0.29 -8.19 -6.34
CA PHE A 109 -0.46 -6.94 -6.22
C PHE A 109 -0.54 -6.19 -7.54
N ALA A 110 -1.57 -5.34 -7.65
CA ALA A 110 -1.69 -4.35 -8.70
C ALA A 110 -1.40 -2.94 -8.18
N THR A 111 -0.80 -2.10 -9.01
CA THR A 111 -0.47 -0.70 -8.70
C THR A 111 -0.68 0.19 -9.92
N GLY A 112 -0.83 1.50 -9.70
CA GLY A 112 -0.98 2.45 -10.78
C GLY A 112 -1.99 3.56 -10.47
N ARG A 113 -2.18 4.47 -11.43
CA ARG A 113 -3.13 5.58 -11.30
C ARG A 113 -4.44 5.41 -12.08
N ASN A 114 -4.41 4.57 -13.11
CA ASN A 114 -5.57 4.22 -13.95
C ASN A 114 -5.24 2.99 -14.81
N PRO A 115 -6.22 2.38 -15.49
CA PRO A 115 -5.97 1.20 -16.33
C PRO A 115 -4.88 1.35 -17.38
N ASN A 116 -4.71 2.53 -17.99
CA ASN A 116 -3.67 2.80 -19.00
C ASN A 116 -2.26 2.95 -18.39
N HIS A 117 -2.16 3.13 -17.08
CA HIS A 117 -0.93 3.32 -16.34
C HIS A 117 -0.97 2.44 -15.09
N ALA A 118 -1.10 1.16 -15.32
CA ALA A 118 -1.17 0.12 -14.30
C ALA A 118 -0.03 -0.88 -14.46
N ALA A 119 0.33 -1.54 -13.38
CA ALA A 119 1.27 -2.64 -13.34
C ALA A 119 0.75 -3.74 -12.41
N ILE A 120 1.07 -4.99 -12.74
CA ILE A 120 0.87 -6.16 -11.88
C ILE A 120 2.24 -6.71 -11.52
N ALA A 121 2.47 -6.95 -10.25
CA ALA A 121 3.66 -7.61 -9.74
C ALA A 121 3.27 -8.93 -9.08
N VAL A 122 3.98 -10.00 -9.42
CA VAL A 122 3.81 -11.33 -8.84
C VAL A 122 5.13 -11.83 -8.27
N THR A 123 5.07 -12.60 -7.20
CA THR A 123 6.28 -13.20 -6.62
C THR A 123 6.70 -14.46 -7.38
N THR A 124 7.98 -14.81 -7.32
CA THR A 124 8.47 -16.11 -7.82
C THR A 124 7.78 -17.27 -7.14
N GLY A 125 7.53 -17.16 -5.82
CA GLY A 125 6.79 -18.18 -5.07
C GLY A 125 5.35 -18.37 -5.56
N LEU A 126 4.67 -17.31 -6.00
CA LEU A 126 3.34 -17.44 -6.61
C LEU A 126 3.40 -18.22 -7.92
N LEU A 127 4.38 -17.88 -8.78
CA LEU A 127 4.55 -18.55 -10.08
C LEU A 127 4.89 -20.04 -9.94
N GLU A 128 5.63 -20.40 -8.91
CA GLU A 128 6.04 -21.80 -8.63
C GLU A 128 4.91 -22.62 -8.01
N LYS A 129 4.19 -22.06 -7.03
CA LYS A 129 3.19 -22.76 -6.24
C LYS A 129 1.82 -22.85 -6.90
N MET A 130 1.48 -21.91 -7.80
CA MET A 130 0.18 -21.86 -8.46
C MET A 130 0.18 -22.56 -9.82
N ASN A 131 -0.82 -23.42 -10.04
CA ASN A 131 -1.10 -23.94 -11.36
C ASN A 131 -1.69 -22.83 -12.27
N ARG A 132 -1.95 -23.14 -13.55
CA ARG A 132 -2.43 -22.15 -14.52
C ARG A 132 -3.76 -21.53 -14.10
N VAL A 133 -4.70 -22.32 -13.63
CA VAL A 133 -6.07 -21.89 -13.33
C VAL A 133 -6.12 -21.05 -12.05
N GLU A 134 -5.30 -21.41 -11.07
CA GLU A 134 -5.14 -20.67 -9.82
C GLU A 134 -4.49 -19.30 -10.08
N LEU A 135 -3.41 -19.29 -10.87
CA LEU A 135 -2.74 -18.03 -11.26
C LEU A 135 -3.68 -17.13 -12.07
N GLU A 136 -4.54 -17.72 -12.92
CA GLU A 136 -5.56 -17.00 -13.68
C GLU A 136 -6.57 -16.33 -12.75
N GLY A 137 -7.02 -17.02 -11.70
CA GLY A 137 -7.89 -16.46 -10.67
C GLY A 137 -7.27 -15.28 -9.94
N VAL A 138 -6.01 -15.41 -9.49
CA VAL A 138 -5.27 -14.34 -8.81
C VAL A 138 -5.06 -13.12 -9.73
N VAL A 139 -4.62 -13.33 -10.96
CA VAL A 139 -4.41 -12.21 -11.91
C VAL A 139 -5.73 -11.55 -12.29
N ALA A 140 -6.82 -12.30 -12.42
CA ALA A 140 -8.14 -11.74 -12.69
C ALA A 140 -8.62 -10.87 -11.52
N HIS A 141 -8.33 -11.25 -10.27
CA HIS A 141 -8.59 -10.46 -9.08
C HIS A 141 -7.82 -9.12 -9.13
N GLU A 142 -6.53 -9.15 -9.44
CA GLU A 142 -5.70 -7.95 -9.58
C GLU A 142 -6.18 -7.04 -10.73
N LEU A 143 -6.57 -7.63 -11.87
CA LEU A 143 -7.15 -6.88 -12.98
C LEU A 143 -8.47 -6.21 -12.61
N SER A 144 -9.23 -6.77 -11.69
CA SER A 144 -10.47 -6.17 -11.18
C SER A 144 -10.19 -4.88 -10.40
N HIS A 145 -9.14 -4.84 -9.59
CA HIS A 145 -8.69 -3.63 -8.91
C HIS A 145 -8.23 -2.54 -9.89
N ILE A 146 -7.55 -2.93 -10.97
CA ILE A 146 -7.17 -2.00 -12.05
C ILE A 146 -8.41 -1.41 -12.70
N ARG A 147 -9.39 -2.25 -13.06
CA ARG A 147 -10.64 -1.84 -13.72
C ARG A 147 -11.45 -0.86 -12.88
N ASN A 148 -11.48 -1.06 -11.57
CA ASN A 148 -12.29 -0.27 -10.64
C ASN A 148 -11.57 0.96 -10.08
N TYR A 149 -10.32 1.23 -10.50
CA TYR A 149 -9.48 2.31 -9.96
C TYR A 149 -9.16 2.16 -8.48
N ASP A 150 -9.26 0.96 -7.92
CA ASP A 150 -8.85 0.68 -6.55
C ASP A 150 -7.36 0.92 -6.37
N ILE A 151 -6.57 0.55 -7.42
CA ILE A 151 -5.12 0.77 -7.47
C ILE A 151 -4.72 2.22 -7.20
N LEU A 152 -5.51 3.22 -7.59
CA LEU A 152 -5.18 4.63 -7.37
C LEU A 152 -5.15 4.97 -5.86
N VAL A 153 -6.17 4.54 -5.12
CA VAL A 153 -6.26 4.78 -3.66
C VAL A 153 -5.12 4.10 -2.95
N SER A 154 -4.90 2.80 -3.25
CA SER A 154 -3.87 1.99 -2.60
C SER A 154 -2.46 2.49 -2.92
N THR A 155 -2.20 2.84 -4.18
CA THR A 155 -0.88 3.33 -4.61
C THR A 155 -0.54 4.70 -4.02
N LEU A 156 -1.52 5.62 -3.92
CA LEU A 156 -1.32 6.90 -3.24
C LEU A 156 -1.02 6.71 -1.75
N ALA A 157 -1.69 5.75 -1.10
CA ALA A 157 -1.44 5.45 0.30
C ALA A 157 0.00 4.98 0.56
N VAL A 158 0.59 4.17 -0.32
CA VAL A 158 2.01 3.75 -0.22
C VAL A 158 2.92 4.98 -0.07
N VAL A 159 2.76 5.95 -0.96
CA VAL A 159 3.62 7.14 -0.96
C VAL A 159 3.37 8.01 0.26
N MET A 160 2.11 8.20 0.64
CA MET A 160 1.75 9.01 1.80
C MET A 160 2.24 8.39 3.11
N VAL A 161 2.05 7.09 3.30
CA VAL A 161 2.57 6.36 4.47
C VAL A 161 4.09 6.43 4.50
N GLY A 162 4.75 6.21 3.36
CA GLY A 162 6.19 6.34 3.24
C GLY A 162 6.69 7.76 3.58
N ALA A 163 6.02 8.81 3.09
CA ALA A 163 6.38 10.19 3.39
C ALA A 163 6.20 10.53 4.89
N VAL A 164 5.11 10.08 5.51
CA VAL A 164 4.88 10.28 6.95
C VAL A 164 5.93 9.53 7.78
N ALA A 165 6.28 8.30 7.38
CA ALA A 165 7.33 7.54 8.03
C ALA A 165 8.71 8.23 7.93
N LEU A 166 9.04 8.82 6.77
CA LEU A 166 10.25 9.62 6.58
C LEU A 166 10.27 10.87 7.48
N ILE A 167 9.15 11.58 7.61
CA ILE A 167 9.03 12.75 8.51
C ILE A 167 9.30 12.32 9.96
N ALA A 168 8.72 11.19 10.37
CA ALA A 168 8.93 10.63 11.71
C ALA A 168 10.40 10.23 11.94
N ASP A 169 11.03 9.55 10.98
CA ASP A 169 12.45 9.17 11.05
C ASP A 169 13.37 10.40 11.13
N MET A 170 13.12 11.41 10.31
CA MET A 170 13.86 12.68 10.35
C MET A 170 13.72 13.36 11.72
N ALA A 171 12.52 13.37 12.31
CA ALA A 171 12.28 13.94 13.63
C ALA A 171 13.09 13.18 14.71
N ILE A 172 13.10 11.86 14.67
CA ILE A 172 13.89 11.00 15.59
C ILE A 172 15.38 11.28 15.42
N ARG A 173 15.91 11.31 14.19
CA ARG A 173 17.34 11.57 13.92
C ARG A 173 17.76 12.94 14.41
N THR A 174 16.95 13.96 14.18
CA THR A 174 17.22 15.33 14.66
C THR A 174 17.28 15.38 16.18
N MET A 175 16.45 14.60 16.85
CA MET A 175 16.48 14.42 18.30
C MET A 175 17.80 13.82 18.78
N TRP A 176 18.26 12.74 18.14
CA TRP A 176 19.52 12.08 18.51
C TRP A 176 20.75 13.00 18.30
N TRP A 177 20.78 13.75 17.21
CA TRP A 177 21.89 14.67 16.91
C TRP A 177 21.94 15.88 17.83
N ASN A 178 20.79 16.42 18.24
CA ASN A 178 20.71 17.57 19.15
C ASN A 178 20.74 17.15 20.64
N GLY A 179 20.28 15.95 20.99
CA GLY A 179 20.28 15.44 22.37
C GLY A 179 21.67 15.32 22.97
N GLY A 180 22.69 15.01 22.15
CA GLY A 180 24.09 14.97 22.57
C GLY A 180 24.70 16.35 22.94
N ARG A 181 24.10 17.45 22.42
CA ARG A 181 24.50 18.84 22.74
C ARG A 181 23.79 19.38 23.99
N VAL A 182 22.53 18.99 24.20
CA VAL A 182 21.73 19.43 25.38
C VAL A 182 22.24 18.76 26.67
N ALA A 183 22.81 17.55 26.59
CA ALA A 183 23.38 16.86 27.74
C ALA A 183 24.73 17.45 28.21
N ARG A 184 25.37 18.32 27.43
CA ARG A 184 26.72 18.87 27.74
C ARG A 184 26.73 20.36 28.11
N GLY A 185 25.64 21.09 28.00
CA GLY A 185 25.54 22.50 28.36
C GLY A 185 24.51 22.71 29.46
N GLY A 186 24.99 22.79 30.70
CA GLY A 186 24.12 23.14 31.82
C GLY A 186 23.75 24.61 31.78
N ASP A 187 22.68 24.96 31.12
CA ASP A 187 21.97 26.21 31.37
C ASP A 187 20.45 25.95 31.28
N ARG A 188 19.79 25.98 32.45
CA ARG A 188 18.35 25.86 32.62
C ARG A 188 17.66 27.16 32.26
N SER A 189 17.80 27.65 31.05
CA SER A 189 16.93 28.68 30.53
C SER A 189 15.66 28.03 29.96
N ASN A 190 14.53 28.62 30.27
CA ASN A 190 13.14 28.24 30.01
C ASN A 190 12.82 27.99 28.52
N GLY A 191 13.60 27.18 27.82
CA GLY A 191 13.48 26.80 26.42
C GLY A 191 12.73 25.48 26.30
N SER A 192 11.63 25.51 25.59
CA SER A 192 10.80 24.37 25.19
C SER A 192 11.66 23.17 24.77
N ASN A 193 11.46 22.04 25.44
CA ASN A 193 12.22 20.79 25.26
C ASN A 193 11.98 20.26 23.82
N PRO A 194 12.99 20.24 22.91
CA PRO A 194 12.80 19.74 21.54
C PRO A 194 12.29 18.31 21.48
N LEU A 195 12.56 17.51 22.52
CA LEU A 195 12.08 16.14 22.69
C LEU A 195 10.56 16.06 22.79
N ALA A 196 9.91 17.04 23.43
CA ALA A 196 8.47 17.08 23.56
C ALA A 196 7.78 17.25 22.19
N TYR A 197 8.37 18.04 21.29
CA TYR A 197 7.82 18.27 19.95
C TYR A 197 7.96 17.04 19.04
N VAL A 198 9.07 16.34 19.14
CA VAL A 198 9.25 15.05 18.43
C VAL A 198 8.22 14.03 18.93
N GLY A 199 8.02 13.94 20.24
CA GLY A 199 6.98 13.08 20.83
C GLY A 199 5.59 13.42 20.32
N ILE A 200 5.24 14.71 20.21
CA ILE A 200 3.95 15.17 19.68
C ILE A 200 3.80 14.80 18.20
N ILE A 201 4.85 15.02 17.37
CA ILE A 201 4.82 14.63 15.96
C ILE A 201 4.59 13.13 15.83
N LEU A 202 5.30 12.29 16.57
CA LEU A 202 5.11 10.84 16.56
C LEU A 202 3.73 10.42 17.03
N LEU A 203 3.20 11.07 18.08
CA LEU A 203 1.86 10.79 18.61
C LEU A 203 0.76 11.14 17.60
N ILE A 204 0.96 12.18 16.80
CA ILE A 204 0.00 12.60 15.76
C ILE A 204 0.17 11.79 14.48
N THR A 205 1.39 11.38 14.12
CA THR A 205 1.64 10.64 12.86
C THR A 205 1.07 9.23 12.88
N ALA A 206 1.17 8.50 14.00
CA ALA A 206 0.70 7.12 14.09
C ALA A 206 -0.81 6.96 13.79
N PRO A 207 -1.74 7.74 14.39
CA PRO A 207 -3.16 7.62 14.06
C PRO A 207 -3.49 8.07 12.64
N ILE A 208 -2.68 8.96 12.04
CA ILE A 208 -2.88 9.40 10.65
C ILE A 208 -2.49 8.29 9.68
N ILE A 209 -1.34 7.64 9.90
CA ILE A 209 -0.96 6.45 9.14
C ILE A 209 -2.07 5.40 9.22
N ALA A 210 -2.55 5.09 10.42
CA ALA A 210 -3.62 4.14 10.62
C ALA A 210 -4.91 4.52 9.85
N LYS A 211 -5.31 5.80 9.86
CA LYS A 211 -6.47 6.27 9.09
C LYS A 211 -6.27 6.23 7.58
N ILE A 212 -5.07 6.55 7.09
CA ILE A 212 -4.73 6.41 5.67
C ILE A 212 -4.84 4.94 5.28
N MET A 213 -4.26 4.03 6.06
CA MET A 213 -4.36 2.59 5.83
C MET A 213 -5.83 2.12 5.84
N GLN A 214 -6.62 2.50 6.84
CA GLN A 214 -8.05 2.19 6.89
C GLN A 214 -8.83 2.70 5.67
N ALA A 215 -8.48 3.85 5.13
CA ALA A 215 -9.17 4.40 3.95
C ALA A 215 -8.91 3.58 2.67
N THR A 216 -7.81 2.83 2.62
CA THR A 216 -7.50 1.91 1.51
C THR A 216 -8.26 0.60 1.64
N ILE A 217 -8.65 0.21 2.85
CA ILE A 217 -9.35 -1.04 3.14
C ILE A 217 -10.85 -0.87 2.84
N SER A 218 -11.42 -1.81 2.10
CA SER A 218 -12.86 -1.89 1.92
C SER A 218 -13.25 -3.33 1.58
N ARG A 219 -13.89 -4.01 2.53
CA ARG A 219 -14.43 -5.37 2.32
C ARG A 219 -15.29 -5.48 1.06
N GLN A 220 -16.10 -4.46 0.78
CA GLN A 220 -16.94 -4.42 -0.44
C GLN A 220 -16.11 -4.42 -1.73
N ARG A 221 -14.94 -3.78 -1.75
CA ARG A 221 -14.06 -3.78 -2.93
C ARG A 221 -13.42 -5.15 -3.14
N GLU A 222 -12.99 -5.80 -2.08
CA GLU A 222 -12.44 -7.16 -2.14
C GLU A 222 -13.48 -8.15 -2.62
N THR A 223 -14.67 -8.13 -2.02
CA THR A 223 -15.80 -8.95 -2.48
C THR A 223 -16.12 -8.71 -3.96
N LEU A 224 -16.12 -7.44 -4.39
CA LEU A 224 -16.36 -7.12 -5.79
C LEU A 224 -15.22 -7.60 -6.70
N ALA A 225 -13.97 -7.50 -6.26
CA ALA A 225 -12.81 -8.00 -7.01
C ALA A 225 -12.88 -9.52 -7.17
N ASP A 226 -13.23 -10.25 -6.10
CA ASP A 226 -13.42 -11.70 -6.13
C ASP A 226 -14.53 -12.12 -7.10
N VAL A 227 -15.71 -11.51 -6.99
CA VAL A 227 -16.84 -11.78 -7.90
C VAL A 227 -16.48 -11.42 -9.35
N SER A 228 -15.82 -10.27 -9.56
CA SER A 228 -15.41 -9.84 -10.90
C SER A 228 -14.35 -10.76 -11.51
N ALA A 229 -13.42 -11.29 -10.69
CA ALA A 229 -12.46 -12.29 -11.13
C ALA A 229 -13.15 -13.57 -11.61
N CYS A 230 -14.13 -14.05 -10.83
CA CYS A 230 -14.92 -15.22 -11.22
C CYS A 230 -15.75 -14.98 -12.50
N GLN A 231 -16.30 -13.78 -12.67
CA GLN A 231 -16.99 -13.40 -13.90
C GLN A 231 -16.04 -13.37 -15.11
N LEU A 232 -14.82 -12.89 -14.92
CA LEU A 232 -13.82 -12.77 -15.97
C LEU A 232 -13.27 -14.13 -16.39
N THR A 233 -12.94 -15.00 -15.43
CA THR A 233 -12.43 -16.35 -15.68
C THR A 233 -13.53 -17.35 -16.00
N ARG A 234 -14.78 -17.08 -15.60
CA ARG A 234 -15.91 -18.01 -15.61
C ARG A 234 -15.64 -19.32 -14.87
N TYR A 235 -14.70 -19.31 -13.95
CA TYR A 235 -14.27 -20.51 -13.19
C TYR A 235 -13.92 -20.18 -11.74
N PRO A 236 -14.92 -20.03 -10.84
CA PRO A 236 -14.70 -19.75 -9.41
C PRO A 236 -13.73 -20.71 -8.71
N PRO A 237 -13.73 -22.06 -9.01
CA PRO A 237 -12.83 -22.96 -8.33
C PRO A 237 -11.34 -22.64 -8.46
N GLY A 238 -10.94 -21.93 -9.52
CA GLY A 238 -9.55 -21.50 -9.71
C GLY A 238 -9.10 -20.51 -8.64
N LEU A 239 -9.89 -19.46 -8.38
CA LEU A 239 -9.59 -18.50 -7.34
C LEU A 239 -9.74 -19.10 -5.93
N ILE A 240 -10.76 -19.97 -5.72
CA ILE A 240 -10.94 -20.68 -4.43
C ILE A 240 -9.70 -21.50 -4.11
N SER A 241 -9.24 -22.35 -5.04
CA SER A 241 -8.03 -23.16 -4.84
C SER A 241 -6.78 -22.31 -4.59
N ALA A 242 -6.65 -21.17 -5.31
CA ALA A 242 -5.56 -20.22 -5.05
C ALA A 242 -5.60 -19.68 -3.62
N LEU A 243 -6.77 -19.22 -3.15
CA LEU A 243 -6.94 -18.71 -1.79
C LEU A 243 -6.69 -19.77 -0.71
N GLU A 244 -7.12 -21.03 -0.95
CA GLU A 244 -6.83 -22.14 -0.04
C GLU A 244 -5.32 -22.41 0.07
N LYS A 245 -4.59 -22.36 -1.04
CA LYS A 245 -3.12 -22.46 -1.04
C LYS A 245 -2.45 -21.28 -0.32
N LEU A 246 -2.89 -20.06 -0.60
CA LEU A 246 -2.39 -18.87 0.09
C LEU A 246 -2.59 -19.00 1.60
N LYS A 247 -3.79 -19.39 2.05
CA LYS A 247 -4.10 -19.61 3.46
C LYS A 247 -3.21 -20.64 4.14
N SER A 248 -2.85 -21.71 3.42
CA SER A 248 -2.02 -22.82 3.97
C SER A 248 -0.52 -22.53 3.91
N ASP A 249 -0.10 -21.51 3.18
CA ASP A 249 1.30 -21.14 3.04
C ASP A 249 1.76 -20.29 4.22
N THR A 250 2.78 -20.72 4.92
CA THR A 250 3.35 -20.01 6.09
C THR A 250 4.60 -19.21 5.75
N THR A 251 4.95 -19.11 4.48
CA THR A 251 6.14 -18.39 4.03
C THR A 251 5.93 -16.89 4.19
N VAL A 252 6.79 -16.22 4.95
CA VAL A 252 6.72 -14.78 5.18
C VAL A 252 7.20 -14.02 3.93
N THR A 253 6.43 -13.02 3.49
CA THR A 253 6.82 -12.16 2.38
C THR A 253 7.90 -11.17 2.81
N HIS A 254 9.13 -11.36 2.35
CA HIS A 254 10.27 -10.53 2.70
C HIS A 254 10.34 -9.20 1.92
N SER A 255 9.73 -9.15 0.76
CA SER A 255 9.68 -7.97 -0.12
C SER A 255 8.62 -6.94 0.29
N ALA A 256 7.76 -7.27 1.24
CA ALA A 256 6.75 -6.37 1.76
C ALA A 256 7.33 -5.41 2.81
N SER A 257 6.84 -4.18 2.79
CA SER A 257 7.09 -3.17 3.81
C SER A 257 5.77 -2.74 4.46
N THR A 258 5.83 -2.07 5.60
CA THR A 258 4.64 -1.48 6.23
C THR A 258 3.86 -0.57 5.26
N ALA A 259 4.56 0.13 4.37
CA ALA A 259 3.94 1.00 3.38
C ALA A 259 3.24 0.22 2.26
N THR A 260 3.72 -0.96 1.88
CA THR A 260 3.18 -1.77 0.78
C THR A 260 2.30 -2.91 1.25
N ALA A 261 2.24 -3.20 2.55
CA ALA A 261 1.52 -4.34 3.11
C ALA A 261 0.05 -4.44 2.64
N HIS A 262 -0.61 -3.31 2.46
CA HIS A 262 -2.01 -3.23 2.04
C HIS A 262 -2.25 -3.39 0.53
N LEU A 263 -1.20 -3.55 -0.27
CA LEU A 263 -1.31 -3.83 -1.70
C LEU A 263 -1.49 -5.32 -1.99
N TRP A 264 -0.92 -6.19 -1.18
CA TRP A 264 -0.77 -7.61 -1.44
C TRP A 264 -2.09 -8.36 -1.28
N ILE A 265 -2.34 -9.35 -2.15
CA ILE A 265 -3.57 -10.18 -2.12
C ILE A 265 -3.69 -10.98 -0.82
N GLU A 266 -2.55 -11.34 -0.23
CA GLU A 266 -2.46 -11.95 1.10
C GLU A 266 -1.57 -11.10 2.00
N GLN A 267 -1.94 -11.07 3.28
CA GLN A 267 -1.25 -10.28 4.28
C GLN A 267 0.19 -10.77 4.50
N PRO A 268 1.21 -9.96 4.17
CA PRO A 268 2.59 -10.42 4.14
C PRO A 268 3.19 -10.76 5.51
N MET A 269 2.47 -10.49 6.61
CA MET A 269 2.96 -10.64 7.99
C MET A 269 2.19 -11.70 8.80
N SER A 270 1.32 -12.49 8.20
CA SER A 270 0.47 -13.49 8.89
C SER A 270 1.24 -14.66 9.51
N GLY A 271 2.54 -14.82 9.25
CA GLY A 271 3.38 -15.91 9.77
C GLY A 271 4.14 -15.61 11.05
N VAL A 272 4.10 -14.39 11.57
CA VAL A 272 4.81 -14.00 12.79
C VAL A 272 3.87 -14.13 13.98
N GLY A 273 4.08 -15.15 14.80
CA GLY A 273 3.29 -15.63 15.94
C GLY A 273 2.39 -14.59 16.64
N ASP A 274 1.11 -14.90 16.68
CA ASP A 274 0.01 -14.05 17.16
C ASP A 274 -0.13 -14.01 18.69
N ASP A 275 0.87 -14.48 19.45
CA ASP A 275 0.78 -14.69 20.91
C ASP A 275 1.33 -13.54 21.77
N GLY A 276 1.57 -12.35 21.21
CA GLY A 276 2.13 -11.22 21.96
C GLY A 276 1.26 -9.96 21.96
N LYS A 277 1.60 -9.00 22.86
CA LYS A 277 1.00 -7.65 22.93
C LYS A 277 1.03 -6.87 21.60
N LEU A 278 1.76 -7.36 20.60
CA LEU A 278 1.83 -6.83 19.24
C LEU A 278 0.72 -7.37 18.31
N GLY A 279 0.04 -8.47 18.64
CA GLY A 279 -1.06 -9.02 17.85
C GLY A 279 -2.27 -8.09 17.70
N GLY A 280 -2.48 -7.17 18.66
CA GLY A 280 -3.48 -6.10 18.55
C GLY A 280 -3.13 -5.03 17.51
N ILE A 281 -1.84 -4.75 17.33
CA ILE A 281 -1.35 -3.79 16.33
C ILE A 281 -1.40 -4.43 14.94
N HIS A 282 -1.05 -5.71 14.81
CA HIS A 282 -1.14 -6.44 13.55
C HIS A 282 -2.58 -6.47 13.01
N ARG A 283 -3.58 -6.75 13.85
CA ARG A 283 -5.01 -6.70 13.46
C ARG A 283 -5.51 -5.32 12.99
N MET A 284 -4.85 -4.23 13.38
CA MET A 284 -5.16 -2.89 12.86
C MET A 284 -4.68 -2.68 11.41
N PHE A 285 -3.78 -3.54 10.93
CA PHE A 285 -3.24 -3.53 9.57
C PHE A 285 -3.83 -4.63 8.68
N ASP A 286 -4.81 -5.40 9.18
CA ASP A 286 -5.54 -6.37 8.37
C ASP A 286 -6.30 -5.64 7.26
N THR A 287 -5.80 -5.76 6.05
CA THR A 287 -6.25 -4.98 4.89
C THR A 287 -7.31 -5.70 4.08
N HIS A 288 -7.35 -7.03 4.15
CA HIS A 288 -8.30 -7.86 3.43
C HIS A 288 -9.28 -8.55 4.39
N PRO A 289 -10.50 -8.92 3.92
CA PRO A 289 -11.37 -9.82 4.67
C PRO A 289 -10.66 -11.16 4.91
N PRO A 290 -10.99 -11.86 6.00
CA PRO A 290 -10.46 -13.20 6.24
C PRO A 290 -10.65 -14.08 5.00
N ILE A 291 -9.61 -14.84 4.63
CA ILE A 291 -9.64 -15.71 3.43
C ILE A 291 -10.82 -16.68 3.49
N ASP A 292 -11.19 -17.15 4.68
CA ASP A 292 -12.34 -18.04 4.86
C ASP A 292 -13.67 -17.39 4.45
N GLU A 293 -13.87 -16.11 4.75
CA GLU A 293 -15.06 -15.36 4.33
C GLU A 293 -15.08 -15.22 2.80
N ARG A 294 -13.93 -14.95 2.17
CA ARG A 294 -13.78 -14.87 0.71
C ARG A 294 -14.11 -16.21 0.04
N ILE A 295 -13.54 -17.31 0.55
CA ILE A 295 -13.80 -18.65 0.03
C ILE A 295 -15.27 -19.03 0.19
N ALA A 296 -15.88 -18.74 1.35
CA ALA A 296 -17.29 -19.04 1.59
C ALA A 296 -18.20 -18.34 0.57
N LEU A 297 -17.97 -17.04 0.35
CA LEU A 297 -18.71 -16.25 -0.63
C LEU A 297 -18.53 -16.78 -2.07
N LEU A 298 -17.32 -17.17 -2.45
CA LEU A 298 -17.03 -17.68 -3.79
C LEU A 298 -17.64 -19.06 -4.05
N ARG A 299 -17.89 -19.85 -3.01
CA ARG A 299 -18.59 -21.15 -3.11
C ARG A 299 -20.10 -21.01 -3.33
N GLU A 300 -20.66 -19.82 -3.09
CA GLU A 300 -22.07 -19.51 -3.34
C GLU A 300 -22.32 -19.04 -4.78
N LEU A 301 -21.26 -18.77 -5.57
CA LEU A 301 -21.35 -18.36 -6.99
C LEU A 301 -21.38 -19.54 -7.92
#